data_7d55d4f4728fe6caf2bccfffa3b6f207
#
_entry.id   7d55d4f4728fe6caf2bccfffa3b6f207
#
_cell.length_a   1.000
_cell.length_b   1.000
_cell.length_c   1.000
_cell.angle_alpha   90.00
_cell.angle_beta   90.00
_cell.angle_gamma   90.00
#
_symmetry.space_group_name_H-M   'P 1'
#
loop_
_entity.id
_entity.type
_entity.pdbx_description
1 polymer ?
#
loop_
_entity_poly.entity_id
_entity_poly.type
_entity_poly.pdbx_seq_one_letter_code
_entity_poly.pdbx_strand_id
1 'polypeptide(L)'
;MVRSEHVRPSGPDCFEFGMNLLETTKLVKSYSGRTVVDEVSFVLAQEEIVGLLGRNGAGKTTTFRMILGMVTPDSGAVAFDGYDITHLPMYQRARRGIGYLSQERSDFRRLTVWQNLQAILETLNVTRAERNRRANRLLDQYGLMKCRNQTADTLSGGERRKLEIARALVTEPKLILLDEPFSGVDPIAVEDLQVEVRRLKHEFGKSVLITDHNVPQTLKVCERALIINDGRVQFEGTPKQVINDAGVRSAYLGHTFRGDEFD
;
A
#
# COMPACT_ATOMS: atom_id res chain seq x y z
N MET A 1 -24.59 29.23 -6.32
CA MET A 1 -24.87 27.90 -5.70
C MET A 1 -25.35 27.00 -6.81
N VAL A 2 -24.47 26.22 -7.40
CA VAL A 2 -24.83 25.17 -8.36
C VAL A 2 -24.12 23.91 -7.86
N ARG A 3 -24.90 22.97 -7.34
CA ARG A 3 -24.41 21.61 -6.98
C ARG A 3 -24.13 20.88 -8.27
N SER A 4 -22.89 20.51 -8.51
CA SER A 4 -22.51 19.57 -9.55
C SER A 4 -22.92 18.16 -9.12
N GLU A 5 -24.07 17.70 -9.61
CA GLU A 5 -24.46 16.30 -9.55
C GLU A 5 -23.46 15.51 -10.40
N HIS A 6 -22.68 14.64 -9.76
CA HIS A 6 -21.87 13.65 -10.43
C HIS A 6 -22.83 12.59 -11.02
N VAL A 7 -23.13 12.71 -12.29
CA VAL A 7 -23.82 11.68 -13.07
C VAL A 7 -22.93 10.45 -13.13
N ARG A 8 -23.38 9.34 -12.51
CA ARG A 8 -22.75 8.03 -12.66
C ARG A 8 -23.01 7.52 -14.08
N PRO A 9 -21.99 7.08 -14.83
CA PRO A 9 -22.21 6.49 -16.15
C PRO A 9 -22.88 5.13 -15.98
N SER A 10 -24.04 4.94 -16.62
CA SER A 10 -24.74 3.66 -16.78
C SER A 10 -24.13 2.92 -17.97
N GLY A 11 -23.21 1.97 -17.71
CA GLY A 11 -22.65 1.06 -18.70
C GLY A 11 -22.65 -0.39 -18.18
N PRO A 12 -22.53 -1.41 -19.05
CA PRO A 12 -22.64 -2.82 -18.68
C PRO A 12 -21.55 -3.35 -17.74
N ASP A 13 -20.58 -2.54 -17.35
CA ASP A 13 -19.47 -2.89 -16.46
C ASP A 13 -19.65 -2.42 -15.01
N CYS A 14 -20.87 -1.98 -14.62
CA CYS A 14 -21.19 -1.65 -13.23
C CYS A 14 -21.49 -2.93 -12.46
N PHE A 15 -20.45 -3.56 -11.92
CA PHE A 15 -20.64 -4.44 -10.77
C PHE A 15 -21.16 -3.57 -9.60
N GLU A 16 -22.15 -4.05 -8.84
CA GLU A 16 -22.54 -3.44 -7.57
C GLU A 16 -21.38 -3.63 -6.56
N PHE A 17 -20.32 -2.82 -6.71
CA PHE A 17 -19.26 -2.74 -5.72
C PHE A 17 -19.76 -1.88 -4.57
N GLY A 18 -19.78 -2.45 -3.36
CA GLY A 18 -20.17 -1.78 -2.13
C GLY A 18 -19.26 -0.59 -1.79
N MET A 19 -19.36 -0.04 -0.59
CA MET A 19 -18.57 1.11 -0.09
C MET A 19 -17.06 0.81 0.09
N ASN A 20 -16.52 -0.22 -0.57
CA ASN A 20 -15.12 -0.63 -0.47
C ASN A 20 -14.22 0.22 -1.38
N LEU A 21 -13.06 0.60 -0.88
CA LEU A 21 -12.06 1.35 -1.67
C LEU A 21 -11.33 0.44 -2.66
N LEU A 22 -10.92 -0.75 -2.20
CA LEU A 22 -10.30 -1.79 -3.04
C LEU A 22 -11.07 -3.09 -2.87
N GLU A 23 -11.29 -3.78 -3.97
CA GLU A 23 -11.90 -5.12 -3.97
C GLU A 23 -11.16 -6.03 -4.94
N THR A 24 -10.85 -7.24 -4.50
CA THR A 24 -10.33 -8.30 -5.33
C THR A 24 -11.31 -9.46 -5.33
N THR A 25 -11.58 -10.01 -6.52
CA THR A 25 -12.55 -11.09 -6.69
C THR A 25 -11.89 -12.25 -7.41
N LYS A 26 -11.71 -13.38 -6.70
CA LYS A 26 -11.21 -14.65 -7.23
C LYS A 26 -9.98 -14.51 -8.12
N LEU A 27 -8.98 -13.76 -7.65
CA LEU A 27 -7.74 -13.57 -8.39
C LEU A 27 -6.99 -14.88 -8.54
N VAL A 28 -6.62 -15.22 -9.77
CA VAL A 28 -5.81 -16.40 -10.08
C VAL A 28 -4.58 -15.97 -10.88
N LYS A 29 -3.42 -16.54 -10.53
CA LYS A 29 -2.19 -16.40 -11.29
C LYS A 29 -1.35 -17.65 -11.26
N SER A 30 -0.96 -18.12 -12.45
CA SER A 30 -0.07 -19.27 -12.63
C SER A 30 1.19 -18.87 -13.40
N TYR A 31 2.31 -19.50 -13.06
CA TYR A 31 3.57 -19.40 -13.79
C TYR A 31 4.09 -20.81 -14.11
N SER A 32 4.39 -21.07 -15.36
CA SER A 32 4.93 -22.37 -15.82
C SER A 32 4.15 -23.58 -15.30
N GLY A 33 2.81 -23.49 -15.32
CA GLY A 33 1.92 -24.58 -14.85
C GLY A 33 1.72 -24.66 -13.33
N ARG A 34 2.39 -23.82 -12.53
CA ARG A 34 2.19 -23.74 -11.07
C ARG A 34 1.30 -22.54 -10.73
N THR A 35 0.17 -22.79 -10.10
CA THR A 35 -0.71 -21.74 -9.56
C THR A 35 -0.08 -21.18 -8.28
N VAL A 36 0.19 -19.87 -8.27
CA VAL A 36 0.79 -19.15 -7.13
C VAL A 36 -0.20 -18.24 -6.43
N VAL A 37 -1.30 -17.88 -7.09
CA VAL A 37 -2.47 -17.19 -6.49
C VAL A 37 -3.69 -17.96 -6.98
N ASP A 38 -4.55 -18.35 -6.07
CA ASP A 38 -5.66 -19.26 -6.30
C ASP A 38 -6.93 -18.75 -5.61
N GLU A 39 -7.80 -18.12 -6.40
CA GLU A 39 -9.08 -17.54 -5.99
C GLU A 39 -9.00 -16.54 -4.82
N VAL A 40 -7.92 -15.74 -4.74
CA VAL A 40 -7.78 -14.72 -3.70
C VAL A 40 -8.82 -13.62 -3.85
N SER A 41 -9.67 -13.49 -2.82
CA SER A 41 -10.71 -12.46 -2.73
C SER A 41 -10.61 -11.76 -1.39
N PHE A 42 -10.64 -10.43 -1.37
CA PHE A 42 -10.76 -9.61 -0.17
C PHE A 42 -11.19 -8.19 -0.54
N VAL A 43 -11.58 -7.44 0.46
CA VAL A 43 -11.94 -6.03 0.35
C VAL A 43 -11.05 -5.18 1.27
N LEU A 44 -10.92 -3.90 0.97
CA LEU A 44 -10.29 -2.90 1.82
C LEU A 44 -11.17 -1.65 1.81
N ALA A 45 -11.57 -1.22 3.00
CA ALA A 45 -12.43 -0.06 3.16
C ALA A 45 -11.63 1.26 3.08
N GLN A 46 -12.34 2.38 3.00
CA GLN A 46 -11.70 3.69 3.12
C GLN A 46 -11.14 3.86 4.53
N GLU A 47 -9.97 4.50 4.62
CA GLU A 47 -9.27 4.76 5.88
C GLU A 47 -9.02 3.49 6.71
N GLU A 48 -8.76 2.37 6.07
CA GLU A 48 -8.42 1.11 6.72
C GLU A 48 -6.96 0.74 6.46
N ILE A 49 -6.28 0.17 7.48
CA ILE A 49 -4.96 -0.44 7.36
C ILE A 49 -5.12 -1.96 7.38
N VAL A 50 -4.82 -2.61 6.25
CA VAL A 50 -4.93 -4.06 6.08
C VAL A 50 -3.55 -4.69 5.87
N GLY A 51 -3.27 -5.76 6.61
CA GLY A 51 -2.08 -6.59 6.43
C GLY A 51 -2.36 -7.80 5.52
N LEU A 52 -1.55 -8.00 4.49
CA LEU A 52 -1.55 -9.19 3.65
C LEU A 52 -0.32 -10.03 3.98
N LEU A 53 -0.49 -11.00 4.87
CA LEU A 53 0.58 -11.70 5.58
C LEU A 53 0.71 -13.15 5.11
N GLY A 54 1.86 -13.75 5.33
CA GLY A 54 2.11 -15.14 4.97
C GLY A 54 3.59 -15.42 4.74
N ARG A 55 3.96 -16.70 4.61
CA ARG A 55 5.34 -17.14 4.36
C ARG A 55 5.86 -16.67 2.99
N ASN A 56 7.18 -16.73 2.80
CA ASN A 56 7.77 -16.53 1.49
C ASN A 56 7.24 -17.56 0.50
N GLY A 57 6.85 -17.11 -0.70
CA GLY A 57 6.24 -17.95 -1.73
C GLY A 57 4.73 -18.22 -1.57
N ALA A 58 4.07 -17.68 -0.54
CA ALA A 58 2.63 -17.88 -0.31
C ALA A 58 1.70 -17.18 -1.34
N GLY A 59 2.23 -16.32 -2.22
CA GLY A 59 1.44 -15.60 -3.23
C GLY A 59 1.24 -14.10 -2.94
N LYS A 60 1.67 -13.59 -1.77
CA LYS A 60 1.50 -12.18 -1.37
C LYS A 60 1.98 -11.18 -2.41
N THR A 61 3.26 -11.26 -2.78
CA THR A 61 3.89 -10.33 -3.73
C THR A 61 3.22 -10.40 -5.11
N THR A 62 2.77 -11.59 -5.54
CA THR A 62 2.04 -11.73 -6.82
C THR A 62 0.67 -11.07 -6.74
N THR A 63 -0.09 -11.30 -5.67
CA THR A 63 -1.37 -10.63 -5.41
C THR A 63 -1.21 -9.11 -5.40
N PHE A 64 -0.21 -8.63 -4.69
CA PHE A 64 0.12 -7.22 -4.58
C PHE A 64 0.48 -6.62 -5.95
N ARG A 65 1.30 -7.30 -6.75
CA ARG A 65 1.64 -6.88 -8.12
C ARG A 65 0.45 -6.88 -9.07
N MET A 66 -0.52 -7.77 -8.88
CA MET A 66 -1.79 -7.73 -9.62
C MET A 66 -2.62 -6.50 -9.25
N ILE A 67 -2.67 -6.12 -7.97
CA ILE A 67 -3.35 -4.89 -7.52
C ILE A 67 -2.66 -3.65 -8.06
N LEU A 68 -1.33 -3.63 -8.14
CA LEU A 68 -0.55 -2.54 -8.73
C LEU A 68 -0.67 -2.44 -10.26
N GLY A 69 -1.09 -3.52 -10.95
CA GLY A 69 -1.10 -3.59 -12.40
C GLY A 69 0.26 -3.86 -13.03
N MET A 70 1.20 -4.40 -12.26
CA MET A 70 2.49 -4.92 -12.74
C MET A 70 2.35 -6.33 -13.33
N VAL A 71 1.36 -7.08 -12.87
CA VAL A 71 1.03 -8.43 -13.34
C VAL A 71 -0.46 -8.46 -13.65
N THR A 72 -0.83 -8.99 -14.82
CA THR A 72 -2.23 -9.24 -15.16
C THR A 72 -2.65 -10.59 -14.58
N PRO A 73 -3.79 -10.68 -13.86
CA PRO A 73 -4.32 -11.94 -13.40
C PRO A 73 -4.73 -12.81 -14.60
N ASP A 74 -4.69 -14.12 -14.43
CA ASP A 74 -5.17 -15.09 -15.44
C ASP A 74 -6.70 -15.17 -15.40
N SER A 75 -7.30 -14.97 -14.20
CA SER A 75 -8.74 -14.81 -14.01
C SER A 75 -9.01 -14.00 -12.73
N GLY A 76 -10.27 -13.59 -12.54
CA GLY A 76 -10.67 -12.74 -11.45
C GLY A 76 -10.60 -11.26 -11.82
N ALA A 77 -10.91 -10.39 -10.85
CA ALA A 77 -11.00 -8.95 -11.07
C ALA A 77 -10.42 -8.14 -9.90
N VAL A 78 -9.95 -6.93 -10.20
CA VAL A 78 -9.56 -5.90 -9.24
C VAL A 78 -10.40 -4.66 -9.49
N ALA A 79 -11.15 -4.23 -8.49
CA ALA A 79 -11.88 -2.97 -8.52
C ALA A 79 -11.28 -1.97 -7.52
N PHE A 80 -11.27 -0.69 -7.89
CA PHE A 80 -10.79 0.40 -7.06
C PHE A 80 -11.73 1.60 -7.17
N ASP A 81 -12.23 2.06 -6.01
CA ASP A 81 -13.17 3.20 -5.92
C ASP A 81 -14.42 3.01 -6.82
N GLY A 82 -14.92 1.77 -6.89
CA GLY A 82 -16.06 1.37 -7.71
C GLY A 82 -15.79 1.16 -9.20
N TYR A 83 -14.53 1.21 -9.64
CA TYR A 83 -14.17 1.01 -11.05
C TYR A 83 -13.33 -0.25 -11.23
N ASP A 84 -13.62 -1.04 -12.25
CA ASP A 84 -12.75 -2.14 -12.67
C ASP A 84 -11.41 -1.57 -13.17
N ILE A 85 -10.33 -2.04 -12.55
CA ILE A 85 -8.95 -1.67 -12.91
C ILE A 85 -8.14 -2.88 -13.34
N THR A 86 -8.75 -4.04 -13.52
CA THR A 86 -8.08 -5.34 -13.75
C THR A 86 -7.02 -5.27 -14.84
N HIS A 87 -7.36 -4.64 -15.96
CA HIS A 87 -6.46 -4.53 -17.12
C HIS A 87 -5.76 -3.18 -17.25
N LEU A 88 -5.95 -2.27 -16.29
CA LEU A 88 -5.28 -0.97 -16.32
C LEU A 88 -3.80 -1.10 -15.93
N PRO A 89 -2.87 -0.51 -16.69
CA PRO A 89 -1.46 -0.49 -16.32
C PRO A 89 -1.22 0.39 -15.09
N MET A 90 -0.11 0.16 -14.39
CA MET A 90 0.25 0.80 -13.13
C MET A 90 0.10 2.34 -13.15
N TYR A 91 0.54 3.02 -14.24
CA TYR A 91 0.47 4.47 -14.31
C TYR A 91 -0.96 5.02 -14.33
N GLN A 92 -1.92 4.27 -14.90
CA GLN A 92 -3.34 4.65 -14.88
C GLN A 92 -3.94 4.42 -13.50
N ARG A 93 -3.54 3.35 -12.79
CA ARG A 93 -3.95 3.10 -11.39
C ARG A 93 -3.40 4.17 -10.45
N ALA A 94 -2.15 4.59 -10.66
CA ALA A 94 -1.56 5.69 -9.91
C ALA A 94 -2.33 7.02 -10.08
N ARG A 95 -2.77 7.33 -11.31
CA ARG A 95 -3.62 8.50 -11.60
C ARG A 95 -5.02 8.41 -10.98
N ARG A 96 -5.51 7.21 -10.68
CA ARG A 96 -6.78 6.99 -9.98
C ARG A 96 -6.66 7.09 -8.46
N GLY A 97 -5.42 7.16 -7.94
CA GLY A 97 -5.18 7.35 -6.51
C GLY A 97 -4.59 6.12 -5.80
N ILE A 98 -3.89 5.24 -6.51
CA ILE A 98 -3.09 4.16 -5.89
C ILE A 98 -1.64 4.62 -5.81
N GLY A 99 -1.13 4.80 -4.58
CA GLY A 99 0.28 5.06 -4.30
C GLY A 99 1.03 3.76 -4.04
N TYR A 100 2.33 3.76 -4.32
CA TYR A 100 3.19 2.60 -4.07
C TYR A 100 4.51 3.02 -3.42
N LEU A 101 4.85 2.35 -2.35
CA LEU A 101 6.14 2.45 -1.68
C LEU A 101 6.82 1.09 -1.74
N SER A 102 7.83 0.98 -2.60
CA SER A 102 8.58 -0.26 -2.82
C SER A 102 9.52 -0.57 -1.65
N GLN A 103 9.86 -1.85 -1.52
CA GLN A 103 10.92 -2.32 -0.63
C GLN A 103 12.28 -1.77 -1.06
N GLU A 104 12.54 -1.76 -2.38
CA GLU A 104 13.76 -1.18 -2.92
C GLU A 104 13.69 0.35 -2.97
N ARG A 105 14.85 0.97 -2.90
CA ARG A 105 14.99 2.43 -3.00
C ARG A 105 14.40 2.94 -4.31
N SER A 106 13.49 3.90 -4.20
CA SER A 106 12.77 4.49 -5.35
C SER A 106 13.16 5.94 -5.63
N ASP A 107 14.03 6.55 -4.82
CA ASP A 107 14.44 7.93 -4.99
C ASP A 107 15.35 8.15 -6.21
N PHE A 108 15.22 9.29 -6.86
CA PHE A 108 16.13 9.73 -7.92
C PHE A 108 17.39 10.32 -7.29
N ARG A 109 18.39 9.49 -7.10
CA ARG A 109 19.58 9.75 -6.27
C ARG A 109 20.34 11.03 -6.62
N ARG A 110 20.44 11.37 -7.92
CA ARG A 110 21.15 12.55 -8.44
C ARG A 110 20.28 13.82 -8.49
N LEU A 111 18.97 13.69 -8.23
CA LEU A 111 18.08 14.83 -8.13
C LEU A 111 18.03 15.35 -6.70
N THR A 112 17.81 16.65 -6.56
CA THR A 112 17.57 17.23 -5.23
C THR A 112 16.26 16.73 -4.64
N VAL A 113 16.09 16.89 -3.32
CA VAL A 113 14.83 16.56 -2.62
C VAL A 113 13.64 17.26 -3.30
N TRP A 114 13.79 18.53 -3.65
CA TRP A 114 12.78 19.27 -4.41
C TRP A 114 12.50 18.66 -5.78
N GLN A 115 13.54 18.37 -6.55
CA GLN A 115 13.42 17.80 -7.90
C GLN A 115 12.80 16.41 -7.87
N ASN A 116 13.03 15.62 -6.82
CA ASN A 116 12.41 14.33 -6.63
C ASN A 116 10.87 14.42 -6.57
N LEU A 117 10.32 15.44 -5.90
CA LEU A 117 8.87 15.68 -5.87
C LEU A 117 8.36 16.28 -7.18
N GLN A 118 9.11 17.24 -7.75
CA GLN A 118 8.72 17.88 -9.01
C GLN A 118 8.65 16.89 -10.17
N ALA A 119 9.58 15.95 -10.27
CA ALA A 119 9.59 14.93 -11.33
C ALA A 119 8.29 14.10 -11.39
N ILE A 120 7.67 13.83 -10.22
CA ILE A 120 6.38 13.15 -10.17
C ILE A 120 5.24 14.14 -10.48
N LEU A 121 5.27 15.33 -9.88
CA LEU A 121 4.23 16.34 -10.07
C LEU A 121 4.11 16.82 -11.52
N GLU A 122 5.19 16.79 -12.29
CA GLU A 122 5.19 17.14 -13.72
C GLU A 122 4.41 16.14 -14.58
N THR A 123 4.22 14.91 -14.10
CA THR A 123 3.40 13.91 -14.78
C THR A 123 1.89 14.13 -14.57
N LEU A 124 1.51 15.02 -13.64
CA LEU A 124 0.13 15.34 -13.32
C LEU A 124 -0.35 16.56 -14.12
N ASN A 125 -1.62 16.55 -14.49
CA ASN A 125 -2.26 17.68 -15.16
C ASN A 125 -2.67 18.77 -14.15
N VAL A 126 -1.68 19.40 -13.49
CA VAL A 126 -1.87 20.47 -12.50
C VAL A 126 -0.97 21.65 -12.82
N THR A 127 -1.38 22.87 -12.42
CA THR A 127 -0.62 24.08 -12.68
C THR A 127 0.74 24.08 -11.95
N ARG A 128 1.70 24.86 -12.45
CA ARG A 128 3.00 25.03 -11.77
C ARG A 128 2.85 25.55 -10.33
N ALA A 129 1.92 26.46 -10.11
CA ALA A 129 1.64 26.98 -8.77
C ALA A 129 1.17 25.88 -7.82
N GLU A 130 0.27 25.01 -8.29
CA GLU A 130 -0.23 23.85 -7.53
C GLU A 130 0.88 22.82 -7.25
N ARG A 131 1.72 22.51 -8.23
CA ARG A 131 2.89 21.63 -8.03
C ARG A 131 3.79 22.17 -6.92
N ASN A 132 4.12 23.45 -6.98
CA ASN A 132 4.97 24.09 -5.97
C ASN A 132 4.32 24.07 -4.58
N ARG A 133 3.01 24.33 -4.49
CA ARG A 133 2.26 24.27 -3.23
C ARG A 133 2.30 22.88 -2.62
N ARG A 134 2.02 21.84 -3.39
CA ARG A 134 2.04 20.43 -2.93
C ARG A 134 3.44 20.00 -2.47
N ALA A 135 4.46 20.31 -3.27
CA ALA A 135 5.83 19.98 -2.91
C ALA A 135 6.26 20.69 -1.60
N ASN A 136 6.03 22.00 -1.48
CA ASN A 136 6.37 22.74 -0.26
C ASN A 136 5.64 22.19 0.97
N ARG A 137 4.33 21.91 0.86
CA ARG A 137 3.53 21.33 1.94
C ARG A 137 4.14 19.99 2.43
N LEU A 138 4.49 19.09 1.53
CA LEU A 138 5.09 17.80 1.91
C LEU A 138 6.49 17.96 2.49
N LEU A 139 7.33 18.87 1.94
CA LEU A 139 8.64 19.13 2.51
C LEU A 139 8.56 19.67 3.94
N ASP A 140 7.59 20.52 4.22
CA ASP A 140 7.35 21.07 5.55
C ASP A 140 6.83 19.99 6.50
N GLN A 141 5.80 19.23 6.10
CA GLN A 141 5.20 18.15 6.89
C GLN A 141 6.20 17.05 7.28
N TYR A 142 7.18 16.78 6.42
CA TYR A 142 8.21 15.76 6.67
C TYR A 142 9.53 16.36 7.21
N GLY A 143 9.58 17.67 7.48
CA GLY A 143 10.78 18.35 7.99
C GLY A 143 11.95 18.32 7.02
N LEU A 144 11.66 18.24 5.70
CA LEU A 144 12.66 18.17 4.63
C LEU A 144 13.01 19.53 4.02
N MET A 145 12.42 20.63 4.52
CA MET A 145 12.69 21.99 4.00
C MET A 145 14.18 22.34 4.06
N LYS A 146 14.87 21.95 5.15
CA LYS A 146 16.33 22.17 5.32
C LYS A 146 17.17 21.44 4.26
N CYS A 147 16.68 20.29 3.77
CA CYS A 147 17.37 19.46 2.77
C CYS A 147 16.88 19.70 1.35
N ARG A 148 15.99 20.67 1.11
CA ARG A 148 15.31 20.91 -0.17
C ARG A 148 16.23 20.89 -1.38
N ASN A 149 17.41 21.50 -1.27
CA ASN A 149 18.38 21.65 -2.35
C ASN A 149 19.51 20.61 -2.30
N GLN A 150 19.50 19.69 -1.32
CA GLN A 150 20.46 18.60 -1.26
C GLN A 150 20.04 17.49 -2.22
N THR A 151 21.02 16.80 -2.81
CA THR A 151 20.76 15.61 -3.62
C THR A 151 20.37 14.43 -2.74
N ALA A 152 19.49 13.57 -3.23
CA ALA A 152 18.92 12.47 -2.44
C ALA A 152 19.97 11.46 -1.96
N ASP A 153 21.09 11.30 -2.65
CA ASP A 153 22.20 10.44 -2.25
C ASP A 153 22.95 10.93 -1.00
N THR A 154 22.87 12.21 -0.68
CA THR A 154 23.53 12.82 0.51
C THR A 154 22.67 12.79 1.78
N LEU A 155 21.41 12.36 1.66
CA LEU A 155 20.48 12.30 2.79
C LEU A 155 20.84 11.17 3.76
N SER A 156 20.60 11.40 5.05
CA SER A 156 20.59 10.33 6.07
C SER A 156 19.51 9.30 5.74
N GLY A 157 19.61 8.09 6.34
CA GLY A 157 18.63 7.03 6.14
C GLY A 157 17.18 7.48 6.47
N GLY A 158 17.00 8.18 7.59
CA GLY A 158 15.69 8.69 8.01
C GLY A 158 15.16 9.81 7.09
N GLU A 159 16.01 10.75 6.65
CA GLU A 159 15.60 11.80 5.70
C GLU A 159 15.23 11.20 4.35
N ARG A 160 15.96 10.21 3.88
CA ARG A 160 15.65 9.48 2.64
C ARG A 160 14.32 8.77 2.74
N ARG A 161 14.05 8.06 3.85
CA ARG A 161 12.76 7.39 4.06
C ARG A 161 11.58 8.38 4.05
N LYS A 162 11.76 9.54 4.67
CA LYS A 162 10.78 10.64 4.62
C LYS A 162 10.55 11.15 3.19
N LEU A 163 11.62 11.26 2.39
CA LEU A 163 11.50 11.64 0.98
C LEU A 163 10.74 10.59 0.17
N GLU A 164 11.00 9.30 0.35
CA GLU A 164 10.27 8.21 -0.33
C GLU A 164 8.77 8.26 -0.02
N ILE A 165 8.41 8.47 1.25
CA ILE A 165 7.01 8.61 1.66
C ILE A 165 6.38 9.88 1.07
N ALA A 166 7.07 11.02 1.13
CA ALA A 166 6.60 12.26 0.52
C ALA A 166 6.37 12.12 -0.99
N ARG A 167 7.23 11.36 -1.69
CA ARG A 167 7.06 11.02 -3.11
C ARG A 167 5.83 10.18 -3.37
N ALA A 168 5.54 9.19 -2.51
CA ALA A 168 4.34 8.38 -2.63
C ALA A 168 3.05 9.19 -2.39
N LEU A 169 3.12 10.21 -1.52
CA LEU A 169 1.98 11.08 -1.18
C LEU A 169 1.74 12.24 -2.16
N VAL A 170 2.73 12.58 -2.97
CA VAL A 170 2.67 13.78 -3.82
C VAL A 170 1.53 13.77 -4.84
N THR A 171 1.09 12.59 -5.24
CA THR A 171 -0.06 12.37 -6.11
C THR A 171 -1.40 12.40 -5.38
N GLU A 172 -1.39 12.61 -4.05
CA GLU A 172 -2.56 12.58 -3.17
C GLU A 172 -3.36 11.27 -3.29
N PRO A 173 -2.71 10.09 -3.14
CA PRO A 173 -3.39 8.81 -3.30
C PRO A 173 -4.48 8.61 -2.24
N LYS A 174 -5.49 7.80 -2.57
CA LYS A 174 -6.49 7.29 -1.61
C LYS A 174 -6.00 6.03 -0.90
N LEU A 175 -5.26 5.19 -1.62
CA LEU A 175 -4.69 3.93 -1.14
C LEU A 175 -3.17 3.96 -1.32
N ILE A 176 -2.43 3.54 -0.30
CA ILE A 176 -0.98 3.36 -0.35
C ILE A 176 -0.66 1.88 -0.15
N LEU A 177 0.09 1.32 -1.09
CA LEU A 177 0.58 -0.04 -1.04
C LEU A 177 2.03 -0.04 -0.53
N LEU A 178 2.30 -0.80 0.54
CA LEU A 178 3.63 -0.95 1.16
C LEU A 178 4.11 -2.39 0.98
N ASP A 179 5.20 -2.57 0.24
CA ASP A 179 5.77 -3.89 -0.02
C ASP A 179 6.90 -4.21 0.95
N GLU A 180 6.66 -5.14 1.86
CA GLU A 180 7.59 -5.61 2.90
C GLU A 180 8.32 -4.48 3.66
N PRO A 181 7.57 -3.49 4.21
CA PRO A 181 8.19 -2.28 4.77
C PRO A 181 9.02 -2.54 6.03
N PHE A 182 8.79 -3.64 6.76
CA PHE A 182 9.50 -4.00 8.00
C PHE A 182 10.62 -5.01 7.78
N SER A 183 10.79 -5.49 6.56
CA SER A 183 11.78 -6.52 6.23
C SER A 183 13.20 -5.96 6.19
N GLY A 184 14.10 -6.59 6.94
CA GLY A 184 15.53 -6.22 6.94
C GLY A 184 15.81 -4.85 7.55
N VAL A 185 14.90 -4.29 8.34
CA VAL A 185 15.01 -2.99 9.00
C VAL A 185 15.37 -3.20 10.47
N ASP A 186 16.20 -2.31 11.04
CA ASP A 186 16.52 -2.36 12.47
C ASP A 186 15.28 -2.03 13.34
N PRO A 187 15.24 -2.51 14.61
CA PRO A 187 14.06 -2.37 15.45
C PRO A 187 13.60 -0.92 15.68
N ILE A 188 14.52 0.03 15.81
CA ILE A 188 14.19 1.45 16.03
C ILE A 188 13.52 2.02 14.78
N ALA A 189 14.08 1.75 13.61
CA ALA A 189 13.51 2.21 12.35
C ALA A 189 12.16 1.51 12.03
N VAL A 190 11.91 0.29 12.53
CA VAL A 190 10.60 -0.36 12.45
C VAL A 190 9.57 0.42 13.26
N GLU A 191 9.89 0.84 14.49
CA GLU A 191 8.98 1.65 15.33
C GLU A 191 8.65 2.99 14.66
N ASP A 192 9.66 3.70 14.14
CA ASP A 192 9.45 4.94 13.39
C ASP A 192 8.52 4.72 12.19
N LEU A 193 8.70 3.63 11.47
CA LEU A 193 7.86 3.30 10.32
C LEU A 193 6.43 2.94 10.72
N GLN A 194 6.24 2.25 11.85
CA GLN A 194 4.92 1.95 12.39
C GLN A 194 4.16 3.23 12.77
N VAL A 195 4.87 4.21 13.36
CA VAL A 195 4.31 5.53 13.66
C VAL A 195 3.89 6.21 12.34
N GLU A 196 4.73 6.17 11.32
CA GLU A 196 4.44 6.78 10.03
C GLU A 196 3.25 6.11 9.31
N VAL A 197 3.15 4.78 9.35
CA VAL A 197 1.99 4.06 8.78
C VAL A 197 0.68 4.49 9.47
N ARG A 198 0.66 4.59 10.80
CA ARG A 198 -0.51 5.10 11.52
C ARG A 198 -0.82 6.55 11.15
N ARG A 199 0.21 7.37 10.95
CA ARG A 199 0.08 8.76 10.54
C ARG A 199 -0.55 8.89 9.16
N LEU A 200 -0.21 8.01 8.19
CA LEU A 200 -0.83 7.98 6.86
C LEU A 200 -2.36 7.87 6.96
N LYS A 201 -2.87 7.06 7.87
CA LYS A 201 -4.31 6.95 8.12
C LYS A 201 -4.85 8.17 8.87
N HIS A 202 -4.33 8.44 10.10
CA HIS A 202 -4.97 9.36 11.04
C HIS A 202 -4.82 10.84 10.66
N GLU A 203 -3.68 11.23 10.07
CA GLU A 203 -3.43 12.63 9.69
C GLU A 203 -3.77 12.88 8.21
N PHE A 204 -3.58 11.89 7.35
CA PHE A 204 -3.75 12.07 5.91
C PHE A 204 -5.01 11.39 5.35
N GLY A 205 -5.77 10.64 6.16
CA GLY A 205 -6.99 9.93 5.73
C GLY A 205 -6.72 8.91 4.63
N LYS A 206 -5.57 8.20 4.68
CA LYS A 206 -5.19 7.23 3.66
C LYS A 206 -5.53 5.82 4.10
N SER A 207 -5.98 5.02 3.15
CA SER A 207 -6.04 3.57 3.32
C SER A 207 -4.66 2.98 3.02
N VAL A 208 -4.30 1.91 3.70
CA VAL A 208 -2.99 1.28 3.53
C VAL A 208 -3.16 -0.23 3.38
N LEU A 209 -2.50 -0.81 2.37
CA LEU A 209 -2.33 -2.26 2.24
C LEU A 209 -0.85 -2.58 2.41
N ILE A 210 -0.53 -3.44 3.37
CA ILE A 210 0.83 -3.83 3.72
C ILE A 210 1.03 -5.30 3.38
N THR A 211 2.06 -5.65 2.60
CA THR A 211 2.55 -7.03 2.55
C THR A 211 3.78 -7.15 3.41
N ASP A 212 3.83 -8.18 4.25
CA ASP A 212 5.06 -8.51 4.97
C ASP A 212 5.08 -10.00 5.36
N HIS A 213 6.28 -10.51 5.63
CA HIS A 213 6.47 -11.80 6.26
C HIS A 213 6.71 -11.68 7.77
N ASN A 214 6.98 -10.47 8.26
CA ASN A 214 7.08 -10.15 9.70
C ASN A 214 5.68 -9.89 10.28
N VAL A 215 4.97 -10.99 10.59
CA VAL A 215 3.59 -10.94 11.08
C VAL A 215 3.45 -10.09 12.35
N PRO A 216 4.27 -10.28 13.42
CA PRO A 216 4.14 -9.49 14.65
C PRO A 216 4.24 -7.97 14.43
N GLN A 217 5.17 -7.51 13.62
CA GLN A 217 5.36 -6.07 13.40
C GLN A 217 4.20 -5.46 12.58
N THR A 218 3.68 -6.22 11.62
CA THR A 218 2.55 -5.74 10.80
C THR A 218 1.25 -5.72 11.61
N LEU A 219 1.00 -6.73 12.45
CA LEU A 219 -0.19 -6.77 13.32
C LEU A 219 -0.28 -5.58 14.28
N LYS A 220 0.86 -4.96 14.66
CA LYS A 220 0.88 -3.77 15.52
C LYS A 220 0.26 -2.53 14.86
N VAL A 221 0.16 -2.50 13.55
CA VAL A 221 -0.31 -1.31 12.80
C VAL A 221 -1.59 -1.55 12.02
N CYS A 222 -1.91 -2.78 11.65
CA CYS A 222 -3.12 -3.08 10.89
C CYS A 222 -4.35 -3.23 11.80
N GLU A 223 -5.51 -2.98 11.24
CA GLU A 223 -6.82 -3.16 11.89
C GLU A 223 -7.41 -4.52 11.55
N ARG A 224 -7.01 -5.04 10.40
CA ARG A 224 -7.39 -6.36 9.90
C ARG A 224 -6.21 -6.96 9.13
N ALA A 225 -6.07 -8.27 9.21
CA ALA A 225 -5.04 -8.99 8.46
C ALA A 225 -5.62 -10.21 7.77
N LEU A 226 -5.09 -10.46 6.57
CA LEU A 226 -5.34 -11.66 5.78
C LEU A 226 -4.07 -12.51 5.81
N ILE A 227 -4.24 -13.79 6.12
CA ILE A 227 -3.14 -14.76 6.08
C ILE A 227 -3.27 -15.56 4.80
N ILE A 228 -2.29 -15.39 3.92
CA ILE A 228 -2.20 -16.18 2.68
C ILE A 228 -1.24 -17.34 2.86
N ASN A 229 -1.68 -18.51 2.47
CA ASN A 229 -0.86 -19.71 2.36
C ASN A 229 -1.21 -20.49 1.09
N ASP A 230 -0.19 -20.98 0.39
CA ASP A 230 -0.36 -21.76 -0.85
C ASP A 230 -1.31 -21.08 -1.87
N GLY A 231 -1.18 -19.76 -2.00
CA GLY A 231 -1.95 -18.97 -2.95
C GLY A 231 -3.37 -18.62 -2.54
N ARG A 232 -3.86 -19.04 -1.37
CA ARG A 232 -5.24 -18.85 -0.88
C ARG A 232 -5.27 -18.06 0.42
N VAL A 233 -6.33 -17.29 0.63
CA VAL A 233 -6.62 -16.68 1.94
C VAL A 233 -7.11 -17.80 2.87
N GLN A 234 -6.35 -18.06 3.92
CA GLN A 234 -6.68 -19.10 4.91
C GLN A 234 -7.38 -18.52 6.14
N PHE A 235 -7.06 -17.31 6.48
CA PHE A 235 -7.64 -16.64 7.63
C PHE A 235 -7.75 -15.13 7.36
N GLU A 236 -8.82 -14.53 7.86
CA GLU A 236 -9.03 -13.08 7.85
C GLU A 236 -9.64 -12.66 9.19
N GLY A 237 -9.10 -11.61 9.81
CA GLY A 237 -9.61 -11.13 11.08
C GLY A 237 -8.82 -9.97 11.65
N THR A 238 -9.24 -9.48 12.81
CA THR A 238 -8.51 -8.49 13.58
C THR A 238 -7.19 -9.06 14.11
N PRO A 239 -6.20 -8.22 14.49
CA PRO A 239 -4.96 -8.71 15.10
C PRO A 239 -5.18 -9.69 16.24
N LYS A 240 -6.14 -9.43 17.14
CA LYS A 240 -6.50 -10.33 18.24
C LYS A 240 -7.02 -11.69 17.75
N GLN A 241 -7.84 -11.72 16.73
CA GLN A 241 -8.35 -12.95 16.14
C GLN A 241 -7.23 -13.75 15.46
N VAL A 242 -6.36 -13.08 14.70
CA VAL A 242 -5.18 -13.70 14.04
C VAL A 242 -4.25 -14.35 15.05
N ILE A 243 -3.95 -13.67 16.17
CA ILE A 243 -3.06 -14.17 17.22
C ILE A 243 -3.65 -15.35 17.97
N ASN A 244 -4.96 -15.40 18.14
CA ASN A 244 -5.64 -16.47 18.86
C ASN A 244 -5.99 -17.68 18.00
N ASP A 245 -5.86 -17.59 16.67
CA ASP A 245 -6.08 -18.73 15.78
C ASP A 245 -4.96 -19.76 15.92
N ALA A 246 -5.31 -21.01 16.20
CA ALA A 246 -4.35 -22.08 16.44
C ALA A 246 -3.52 -22.42 15.20
N GLY A 247 -4.13 -22.35 14.01
CA GLY A 247 -3.45 -22.60 12.74
C GLY A 247 -2.43 -21.51 12.43
N VAL A 248 -2.80 -20.26 12.62
CA VAL A 248 -1.91 -19.11 12.42
C VAL A 248 -0.75 -19.12 13.42
N ARG A 249 -1.03 -19.40 14.70
CA ARG A 249 0.01 -19.51 15.74
C ARG A 249 1.05 -20.56 15.39
N SER A 250 0.62 -21.76 15.04
CA SER A 250 1.55 -22.85 14.72
C SER A 250 2.37 -22.61 13.46
N ALA A 251 1.77 -21.97 12.45
CA ALA A 251 2.40 -21.74 11.15
C ALA A 251 3.30 -20.50 11.09
N TYR A 252 2.94 -19.41 11.81
CA TYR A 252 3.53 -18.08 11.57
C TYR A 252 4.10 -17.38 12.81
N LEU A 253 3.55 -17.61 14.01
CA LEU A 253 3.96 -16.89 15.21
C LEU A 253 4.93 -17.70 16.08
N GLY A 254 4.93 -19.02 15.94
CA GLY A 254 5.73 -19.93 16.77
C GLY A 254 5.22 -20.04 18.23
N HIS A 255 5.77 -21.03 18.95
CA HIS A 255 5.30 -21.36 20.31
C HIS A 255 5.68 -20.32 21.37
N THR A 256 6.65 -19.47 21.10
CA THR A 256 7.16 -18.46 22.07
C THR A 256 6.41 -17.13 22.00
N PHE A 257 5.58 -16.90 20.99
CA PHE A 257 4.82 -15.65 20.83
C PHE A 257 3.68 -15.60 21.85
N ARG A 258 3.75 -14.62 22.78
CA ARG A 258 2.76 -14.51 23.87
C ARG A 258 1.54 -13.68 23.52
N GLY A 259 1.69 -12.68 22.65
CA GLY A 259 0.59 -11.81 22.22
C GLY A 259 0.14 -10.74 23.23
N ASP A 260 0.87 -10.59 24.34
CA ASP A 260 0.54 -9.68 25.45
C ASP A 260 0.52 -8.20 24.99
N GLU A 261 1.10 -7.91 23.81
CA GLU A 261 1.14 -6.56 23.24
C GLU A 261 -0.17 -6.14 22.54
N PHE A 262 -1.16 -7.04 22.47
CA PHE A 262 -2.43 -6.83 21.73
C PHE A 262 -3.67 -6.90 22.63
N ASP A 263 -3.49 -6.97 23.94
CA ASP A 263 -4.56 -6.96 24.95
C ASP A 263 -5.12 -5.57 25.27
#